data_25653d918b576954b93164e9e4c1e4c1
#
_entry.id   25653d918b576954b93164e9e4c1e4c1
#
_cell.length_a   1.000
_cell.length_b   1.000
_cell.length_c   1.000
_cell.angle_alpha   90.00
_cell.angle_beta   90.00
_cell.angle_gamma   90.00
#
_symmetry.space_group_name_H-M   'P 1'
#
loop_
_entity.id
_entity.type
_entity.pdbx_description
1 polymer ?
#
loop_
_entity_poly.entity_id
_entity_poly.type
_entity_poly.pdbx_seq_one_letter_code
_entity_poly.pdbx_strand_id
1 'polypeptide(L)'
;MDADSGNTLAGARGAATRLPAQDLERARRFYSEKLGLEPVDERPGGLLYRCGQSEFALFLSTGASPGTFTQMGWTVDDVDAVVAELGRRGVVFEEVDLPGFRTRDGIAEIEGNYPSKGARGERGAWFRDSEGNMLGIGQPVV
;
A
#
# COMPACT_ATOMS: atom_id res chain seq x y z
N MET A 1 15.33 -4.67 -33.51
CA MET A 1 14.20 -4.82 -32.59
C MET A 1 13.86 -6.28 -32.41
N ASP A 2 13.71 -6.72 -31.20
CA ASP A 2 13.32 -8.09 -30.91
C ASP A 2 11.86 -8.31 -31.30
N ALA A 3 11.60 -9.30 -32.16
CA ALA A 3 10.24 -9.61 -32.60
C ALA A 3 9.36 -10.11 -31.47
N ASP A 4 9.94 -10.65 -30.39
CA ASP A 4 9.21 -11.19 -29.25
C ASP A 4 8.86 -10.15 -28.18
N SER A 5 9.38 -8.91 -28.29
CA SER A 5 9.17 -7.89 -27.24
C SER A 5 7.70 -7.54 -27.03
N GLY A 6 6.86 -7.60 -28.10
CA GLY A 6 5.43 -7.35 -27.98
C GLY A 6 4.67 -8.48 -27.30
N ASN A 7 5.25 -9.68 -27.18
CA ASN A 7 4.64 -10.86 -26.59
C ASN A 7 5.24 -11.20 -25.23
N THR A 8 6.09 -10.33 -24.70
CA THR A 8 6.60 -10.45 -23.34
C THR A 8 5.93 -9.40 -22.45
N LEU A 9 6.27 -9.39 -21.17
CA LEU A 9 5.71 -8.42 -20.24
C LEU A 9 6.18 -6.98 -20.51
N ALA A 10 7.25 -6.81 -21.30
CA ALA A 10 7.65 -5.47 -21.76
C ALA A 10 6.58 -4.83 -22.65
N GLY A 11 5.72 -5.65 -23.32
CA GLY A 11 4.61 -5.16 -24.10
C GLY A 11 3.29 -5.08 -23.35
N ALA A 12 3.29 -5.29 -22.04
CA ALA A 12 2.08 -5.21 -21.23
C ALA A 12 1.56 -3.76 -21.17
N ARG A 13 0.25 -3.61 -21.04
CA ARG A 13 -0.39 -2.30 -20.93
C ARG A 13 -0.15 -1.62 -19.58
N GLY A 14 0.26 -2.38 -18.58
CA GLY A 14 0.54 -1.87 -17.25
C GLY A 14 0.60 -3.00 -16.25
N ALA A 15 0.85 -2.64 -15.01
CA ALA A 15 0.84 -3.57 -13.90
C ALA A 15 -0.07 -3.01 -12.81
N ALA A 16 -0.72 -3.87 -12.06
CA ALA A 16 -1.61 -3.47 -10.99
C ALA A 16 -1.37 -4.35 -9.77
N THR A 17 -1.50 -3.74 -8.59
CA THR A 17 -1.40 -4.46 -7.33
C THR A 17 -2.71 -5.16 -7.03
N ARG A 18 -2.62 -6.40 -6.55
CA ARG A 18 -3.76 -7.18 -6.09
C ARG A 18 -3.46 -7.71 -4.70
N LEU A 19 -4.38 -7.45 -3.76
CA LEU A 19 -4.25 -7.84 -2.37
C LEU A 19 -5.31 -8.89 -2.03
N PRO A 20 -4.91 -10.02 -1.42
CA PRO A 20 -5.88 -11.06 -1.05
C PRO A 20 -6.72 -10.62 0.15
N ALA A 21 -7.98 -11.05 0.16
CA ALA A 21 -8.90 -10.86 1.28
C ALA A 21 -9.67 -12.15 1.51
N GLN A 22 -9.63 -12.69 2.72
CA GLN A 22 -10.43 -13.86 3.04
C GLN A 22 -11.89 -13.49 3.25
N ASP A 23 -12.16 -12.23 3.61
CA ASP A 23 -13.51 -11.72 3.83
C ASP A 23 -13.59 -10.32 3.20
N LEU A 24 -14.19 -10.24 2.00
CA LEU A 24 -14.29 -8.97 1.25
C LEU A 24 -15.14 -7.93 1.96
N GLU A 25 -16.20 -8.34 2.69
CA GLU A 25 -17.02 -7.38 3.43
C GLU A 25 -16.24 -6.75 4.59
N ARG A 26 -15.47 -7.56 5.31
CA ARG A 26 -14.60 -7.06 6.37
C ARG A 26 -13.53 -6.13 5.80
N ALA A 27 -12.91 -6.52 4.69
CA ALA A 27 -11.92 -5.68 4.02
C ALA A 27 -12.54 -4.36 3.57
N ARG A 28 -13.71 -4.41 2.94
CA ARG A 28 -14.40 -3.20 2.49
C ARG A 28 -14.65 -2.24 3.66
N ARG A 29 -15.10 -2.75 4.80
CA ARG A 29 -15.33 -1.92 5.98
C ARG A 29 -14.03 -1.30 6.50
N PHE A 30 -12.96 -2.08 6.55
CA PHE A 30 -11.67 -1.56 7.00
C PHE A 30 -11.20 -0.42 6.09
N TYR A 31 -11.23 -0.62 4.78
CA TYR A 31 -10.75 0.39 3.83
C TYR A 31 -11.64 1.64 3.87
N SER A 32 -12.94 1.48 4.05
CA SER A 32 -13.86 2.62 4.18
C SER A 32 -13.66 3.36 5.50
N GLU A 33 -13.80 2.65 6.61
CA GLU A 33 -13.82 3.28 7.95
C GLU A 33 -12.43 3.74 8.40
N LYS A 34 -11.40 2.94 8.13
CA LYS A 34 -10.04 3.23 8.61
C LYS A 34 -9.23 4.03 7.60
N LEU A 35 -9.34 3.74 6.32
CA LEU A 35 -8.50 4.37 5.32
C LEU A 35 -9.22 5.46 4.51
N GLY A 36 -10.55 5.55 4.63
CA GLY A 36 -11.32 6.55 3.90
C GLY A 36 -11.44 6.26 2.42
N LEU A 37 -11.35 4.99 2.01
CA LEU A 37 -11.36 4.58 0.61
C LEU A 37 -12.63 3.78 0.29
N GLU A 38 -13.34 4.22 -0.75
CA GLU A 38 -14.49 3.49 -1.29
C GLU A 38 -14.10 2.88 -2.63
N PRO A 39 -14.57 1.65 -2.94
CA PRO A 39 -14.27 1.07 -4.25
C PRO A 39 -14.93 1.85 -5.38
N VAL A 40 -14.24 1.96 -6.50
CA VAL A 40 -14.77 2.61 -7.71
C VAL A 40 -15.49 1.61 -8.61
N ASP A 41 -15.24 0.32 -8.43
CA ASP A 41 -15.92 -0.74 -9.15
C ASP A 41 -15.95 -1.99 -8.27
N GLU A 42 -16.92 -2.84 -8.52
CA GLU A 42 -17.19 -4.01 -7.71
C GLU A 42 -17.62 -5.16 -8.63
N ARG A 43 -17.02 -6.33 -8.43
CA ARG A 43 -17.36 -7.56 -9.17
C ARG A 43 -17.51 -8.69 -8.17
N PRO A 44 -18.19 -9.78 -8.52
CA PRO A 44 -18.15 -10.95 -7.66
C PRO A 44 -16.69 -11.36 -7.39
N GLY A 45 -16.33 -11.38 -6.11
CA GLY A 45 -14.96 -11.73 -5.68
C GLY A 45 -13.92 -10.63 -5.83
N GLY A 46 -14.30 -9.38 -6.11
CA GLY A 46 -13.31 -8.31 -6.25
C GLY A 46 -13.82 -6.90 -6.00
N LEU A 47 -12.94 -6.07 -5.46
CA LEU A 47 -13.18 -4.64 -5.24
C LEU A 47 -12.04 -3.87 -5.87
N LEU A 48 -12.34 -2.87 -6.68
CA LEU A 48 -11.34 -2.03 -7.34
C LEU A 48 -11.30 -0.66 -6.67
N TYR A 49 -10.10 -0.22 -6.34
CA TYR A 49 -9.86 1.10 -5.72
C TYR A 49 -8.99 1.94 -6.63
N ARG A 50 -9.16 3.26 -6.54
CA ARG A 50 -8.35 4.22 -7.30
C ARG A 50 -7.84 5.32 -6.37
N CYS A 51 -6.52 5.59 -6.46
CA CYS A 51 -5.87 6.67 -5.74
C CYS A 51 -5.05 7.45 -6.76
N GLY A 52 -5.41 8.72 -7.01
CA GLY A 52 -4.80 9.47 -8.09
C GLY A 52 -5.00 8.76 -9.43
N GLN A 53 -3.91 8.45 -10.11
CA GLN A 53 -3.94 7.71 -11.38
C GLN A 53 -3.62 6.23 -11.22
N SER A 54 -3.47 5.77 -9.98
CA SER A 54 -3.13 4.37 -9.69
C SER A 54 -4.34 3.60 -9.24
N GLU A 55 -4.36 2.31 -9.57
CA GLU A 55 -5.43 1.40 -9.16
C GLU A 55 -4.85 0.20 -8.45
N PHE A 56 -5.60 -0.32 -7.50
CA PHE A 56 -5.32 -1.60 -6.87
C PHE A 56 -6.64 -2.32 -6.58
N ALA A 57 -6.57 -3.62 -6.40
CA ALA A 57 -7.76 -4.43 -6.17
C ALA A 57 -7.60 -5.30 -4.93
N LEU A 58 -8.71 -5.53 -4.25
CA LEU A 58 -8.84 -6.61 -3.29
C LEU A 58 -9.57 -7.77 -3.98
N PHE A 59 -9.07 -8.98 -3.80
CA PHE A 59 -9.73 -10.15 -4.38
C PHE A 59 -9.97 -11.22 -3.32
N LEU A 60 -11.09 -11.91 -3.46
CA LEU A 60 -11.44 -13.00 -2.54
C LEU A 60 -10.44 -14.14 -2.68
N SER A 61 -9.87 -14.56 -1.56
CA SER A 61 -8.85 -15.59 -1.53
C SER A 61 -9.09 -16.52 -0.33
N THR A 62 -8.77 -17.80 -0.50
CA THR A 62 -8.76 -18.73 0.61
C THR A 62 -7.50 -18.60 1.44
N GLY A 63 -6.43 -18.06 0.87
CA GLY A 63 -5.17 -17.82 1.55
C GLY A 63 -5.08 -16.42 2.11
N ALA A 64 -4.29 -16.26 3.15
CA ALA A 64 -4.01 -14.97 3.77
C ALA A 64 -2.55 -14.58 3.56
N SER A 65 -2.30 -13.28 3.51
CA SER A 65 -0.94 -12.76 3.51
C SER A 65 -0.29 -13.02 4.86
N PRO A 66 1.00 -13.41 4.91
CA PRO A 66 1.72 -13.50 6.18
C PRO A 66 1.97 -12.15 6.84
N GLY A 67 1.87 -11.05 6.07
CA GLY A 67 2.05 -9.70 6.60
C GLY A 67 3.48 -9.41 7.09
N THR A 68 4.47 -10.07 6.52
CA THR A 68 5.87 -9.96 6.96
C THR A 68 6.71 -9.05 6.06
N PHE A 69 6.14 -8.55 4.98
CA PHE A 69 6.79 -7.63 4.06
C PHE A 69 5.75 -6.69 3.45
N THR A 70 6.20 -5.53 3.01
CA THR A 70 5.30 -4.54 2.39
C THR A 70 4.83 -5.05 1.03
N GLN A 71 3.52 -5.11 0.86
CA GLN A 71 2.89 -5.61 -0.37
C GLN A 71 2.47 -4.47 -1.29
N MET A 72 2.15 -3.33 -0.72
CA MET A 72 1.73 -2.14 -1.47
C MET A 72 1.96 -0.91 -0.61
N GLY A 73 2.18 0.23 -1.24
CA GLY A 73 2.33 1.49 -0.54
C GLY A 73 1.63 2.63 -1.27
N TRP A 74 1.26 3.64 -0.51
CA TRP A 74 0.76 4.90 -1.03
C TRP A 74 1.83 5.98 -0.90
N THR A 75 1.93 6.85 -1.90
CA THR A 75 2.75 8.06 -1.81
C THR A 75 1.87 9.20 -1.36
N VAL A 76 2.27 9.89 -0.30
CA VAL A 76 1.53 11.01 0.27
C VAL A 76 2.44 12.24 0.39
N ASP A 77 1.82 13.42 0.49
CA ASP A 77 2.57 14.67 0.62
C ASP A 77 2.96 14.97 2.05
N ASP A 78 2.20 14.48 3.03
CA ASP A 78 2.42 14.76 4.45
C ASP A 78 2.14 13.51 5.26
N VAL A 79 3.19 12.72 5.51
CA VAL A 79 3.05 11.45 6.23
C VAL A 79 2.63 11.67 7.68
N ASP A 80 3.07 12.76 8.32
CA ASP A 80 2.69 13.05 9.71
C ASP A 80 1.18 13.25 9.82
N ALA A 81 0.61 14.02 8.91
CA ALA A 81 -0.83 14.28 8.92
C ALA A 81 -1.63 13.00 8.63
N VAL A 82 -1.19 12.19 7.67
CA VAL A 82 -1.88 10.95 7.32
C VAL A 82 -1.82 9.95 8.48
N VAL A 83 -0.64 9.77 9.09
CA VAL A 83 -0.49 8.86 10.23
C VAL A 83 -1.37 9.30 11.39
N ALA A 84 -1.43 10.61 11.67
CA ALA A 84 -2.29 11.15 12.74
C ALA A 84 -3.77 10.87 12.44
N GLU A 85 -4.22 11.11 11.21
CA GLU A 85 -5.62 10.89 10.84
C GLU A 85 -5.99 9.41 10.88
N LEU A 86 -5.16 8.54 10.32
CA LEU A 86 -5.43 7.11 10.34
C LEU A 86 -5.39 6.57 11.77
N GLY A 87 -4.51 7.07 12.61
CA GLY A 87 -4.47 6.72 14.03
C GLY A 87 -5.76 7.08 14.75
N ARG A 88 -6.34 8.25 14.44
CA ARG A 88 -7.65 8.63 15.00
C ARG A 88 -8.75 7.69 14.56
N ARG A 89 -8.64 7.09 13.39
CA ARG A 89 -9.60 6.12 12.87
C ARG A 89 -9.36 4.70 13.39
N GLY A 90 -8.31 4.51 14.20
CA GLY A 90 -8.02 3.23 14.84
C GLY A 90 -6.99 2.37 14.12
N VAL A 91 -6.26 2.92 13.14
CA VAL A 91 -5.16 2.20 12.53
C VAL A 91 -3.99 2.11 13.51
N VAL A 92 -3.42 0.92 13.68
CA VAL A 92 -2.27 0.69 14.54
C VAL A 92 -1.03 0.55 13.65
N PHE A 93 -0.10 1.47 13.80
CA PHE A 93 1.13 1.45 13.02
C PHE A 93 2.18 0.55 13.65
N GLU A 94 2.99 -0.09 12.79
CA GLU A 94 4.09 -0.93 13.24
C GLU A 94 5.19 -0.08 13.85
N GLU A 95 5.82 -0.60 14.90
CA GLU A 95 7.01 -0.01 15.50
C GLU A 95 8.18 -0.96 15.26
N VAL A 96 9.30 -0.41 14.77
CA VAL A 96 10.49 -1.17 14.43
C VAL A 96 11.69 -0.51 15.08
N ASP A 97 12.56 -1.31 15.68
CA ASP A 97 13.79 -0.83 16.31
C ASP A 97 14.94 -1.74 15.90
N LEU A 98 15.48 -1.47 14.70
CA LEU A 98 16.61 -2.20 14.15
C LEU A 98 17.73 -1.21 13.83
N PRO A 99 19.01 -1.66 13.82
CA PRO A 99 20.10 -0.79 13.39
C PRO A 99 19.85 -0.27 11.97
N GLY A 100 19.85 1.06 11.82
CA GLY A 100 19.62 1.71 10.54
C GLY A 100 18.16 1.80 10.11
N PHE A 101 17.24 1.22 10.89
CA PHE A 101 15.82 1.27 10.58
C PHE A 101 15.01 1.33 11.87
N ARG A 102 14.61 2.54 12.26
CA ARG A 102 13.91 2.76 13.53
C ARG A 102 12.75 3.70 13.33
N THR A 103 11.57 3.30 13.83
CA THR A 103 10.39 4.15 13.83
C THR A 103 10.32 4.99 15.08
N ARG A 104 9.73 6.19 14.95
CA ARG A 104 9.30 7.04 16.07
C ARG A 104 7.86 7.44 15.78
N ASP A 105 6.95 7.09 16.67
CA ASP A 105 5.51 7.32 16.50
C ASP A 105 5.02 6.75 15.18
N GLY A 106 5.53 5.56 14.82
CA GLY A 106 5.17 4.84 13.63
C GLY A 106 5.90 5.27 12.36
N ILE A 107 6.78 6.27 12.41
CA ILE A 107 7.42 6.83 11.21
C ILE A 107 8.93 6.59 11.25
N ALA A 108 9.47 6.05 10.16
CA ALA A 108 10.91 5.89 9.97
C ALA A 108 11.41 6.79 8.85
N GLU A 109 12.66 7.24 8.99
CA GLU A 109 13.36 7.94 7.91
C GLU A 109 14.27 6.95 7.20
N ILE A 110 14.16 6.89 5.88
CA ILE A 110 14.86 5.93 5.05
C ILE A 110 15.71 6.69 4.04
N GLU A 111 16.99 6.31 3.94
CA GLU A 111 17.86 6.86 2.91
C GLU A 111 17.54 6.21 1.57
N GLY A 112 17.55 7.00 0.52
CA GLY A 112 17.23 6.53 -0.80
C GLY A 112 15.74 6.48 -1.07
N ASN A 113 15.42 6.31 -2.34
CA ASN A 113 14.03 6.32 -2.82
C ASN A 113 14.02 5.68 -4.20
N TYR A 114 12.84 5.27 -4.65
CA TYR A 114 12.70 4.79 -6.02
C TYR A 114 13.04 5.92 -7.00
N PRO A 115 13.76 5.63 -8.08
CA PRO A 115 14.10 6.67 -9.05
C PRO A 115 12.90 7.45 -9.57
N SER A 116 11.74 6.80 -9.67
CA SER A 116 10.50 7.44 -10.14
C SER A 116 9.98 8.53 -9.21
N LYS A 117 10.40 8.54 -7.95
CA LYS A 117 9.98 9.56 -6.99
C LYS A 117 10.91 10.77 -6.97
N GLY A 118 12.12 10.66 -7.54
CA GLY A 118 13.06 11.76 -7.67
C GLY A 118 13.53 12.35 -6.34
N ALA A 119 13.57 11.56 -5.27
CA ALA A 119 13.87 12.04 -3.94
C ALA A 119 15.16 11.41 -3.40
N ARG A 120 15.76 12.06 -2.41
CA ARG A 120 16.97 11.55 -1.74
C ARG A 120 16.66 10.58 -0.61
N GLY A 121 15.42 10.56 -0.14
CA GLY A 121 15.00 9.69 0.95
C GLY A 121 13.50 9.61 1.02
N GLU A 122 13.02 8.92 2.04
CA GLU A 122 11.60 8.73 2.26
C GLU A 122 11.30 8.67 3.76
N ARG A 123 10.18 9.25 4.16
CA ARG A 123 9.62 9.07 5.50
C ARG A 123 8.44 8.12 5.37
N GLY A 124 8.47 7.02 6.07
CA GLY A 124 7.51 5.95 5.88
C GLY A 124 6.89 5.42 7.15
N ALA A 125 5.69 4.86 7.01
CA ALA A 125 4.96 4.20 8.08
C ALA A 125 4.29 2.95 7.53
N TRP A 126 4.07 1.95 8.40
CA TRP A 126 3.54 0.65 7.98
C TRP A 126 2.44 0.20 8.92
N PHE A 127 1.44 -0.46 8.35
CA PHE A 127 0.33 -1.03 9.11
C PHE A 127 -0.22 -2.25 8.39
N ARG A 128 -0.96 -3.09 9.10
CA ARG A 128 -1.68 -4.21 8.47
C ARG A 128 -3.14 -3.86 8.28
N ASP A 129 -3.71 -4.29 7.14
CA ASP A 129 -5.14 -4.19 6.96
C ASP A 129 -5.88 -5.31 7.70
N SER A 130 -7.20 -5.37 7.57
CA SER A 130 -8.03 -6.38 8.25
C SER A 130 -7.75 -7.80 7.77
N GLU A 131 -7.07 -7.96 6.63
CA GLU A 131 -6.80 -9.25 6.01
C GLU A 131 -5.35 -9.70 6.20
N GLY A 132 -4.57 -8.94 6.98
CA GLY A 132 -3.18 -9.25 7.27
C GLY A 132 -2.19 -8.76 6.22
N ASN A 133 -2.62 -7.99 5.24
CA ASN A 133 -1.70 -7.41 4.26
C ASN A 133 -0.88 -6.30 4.90
N MET A 134 0.44 -6.33 4.74
CA MET A 134 1.31 -5.26 5.20
C MET A 134 1.35 -4.15 4.15
N LEU A 135 0.98 -2.96 4.56
CA LEU A 135 0.86 -1.79 3.68
C LEU A 135 1.73 -0.66 4.20
N GLY A 136 2.23 0.15 3.27
CA GLY A 136 3.10 1.27 3.60
C GLY A 136 2.54 2.60 3.13
N ILE A 137 2.98 3.66 3.80
CA ILE A 137 2.71 5.03 3.41
C ILE A 137 4.07 5.73 3.36
N GLY A 138 4.36 6.42 2.28
CA GLY A 138 5.65 7.07 2.11
C GLY A 138 5.53 8.50 1.62
N GLN A 139 6.36 9.37 2.20
CA GLN A 139 6.52 10.75 1.78
C GLN A 139 7.93 10.92 1.25
N PRO A 140 8.10 11.29 -0.04
CA PRO A 140 9.43 11.56 -0.58
C PRO A 140 10.08 12.76 0.11
N VAL A 141 11.38 12.65 0.40
CA VAL A 141 12.18 13.74 0.98
C VAL A 141 13.08 14.28 -0.13
N VAL A 142 12.82 15.49 -0.56
CA VAL A 142 13.56 16.14 -1.66
C VAL A 142 14.62 17.10 -1.15
#